data_e5813c99f6070bdc461a64073f019ff3
#
_entry.id   e5813c99f6070bdc461a64073f019ff3
#
_cell.length_a   1.000
_cell.length_b   1.000
_cell.length_c   1.000
_cell.angle_alpha   90.00
_cell.angle_beta   90.00
_cell.angle_gamma   90.00
#
_symmetry.space_group_name_H-M   'P 1'
#
loop_
_entity.id
_entity.type
_entity.pdbx_description
1 polymer ?
#
loop_
_entity_poly.entity_id
_entity_poly.type
_entity_poly.pdbx_seq_one_letter_code
_entity_poly.pdbx_strand_id
1 'polypeptide(L)'
;NPKLLIVDEPTAGLDPAERARFLNLLSELGETSVVILSTHIVEDVTDLCPTMAIMNKGKVLLTGRPMDAIAELESQVWRKQVEKSELKRYEQDFTLLSTRLVAGSPVIHVFSADRPEVGFERVAPDLEDVYFQRLRQHAKAA
;
A
#
# COMPACT_ATOMS: atom_id res chain seq x y z
N ASN A 1 -30.27 -6.02 11.10
CA ASN A 1 -28.89 -6.05 10.57
C ASN A 1 -28.93 -6.22 9.06
N PRO A 2 -28.24 -5.37 8.27
CA PRO A 2 -28.15 -5.54 6.84
C PRO A 2 -27.33 -6.80 6.53
N LYS A 3 -27.69 -7.51 5.47
CA LYS A 3 -26.88 -8.63 4.95
C LYS A 3 -25.66 -8.15 4.17
N LEU A 4 -25.73 -6.95 3.62
CA LEU A 4 -24.67 -6.29 2.85
C LEU A 4 -24.58 -4.83 3.30
N LEU A 5 -23.37 -4.41 3.62
CA LEU A 5 -23.01 -3.03 3.91
C LEU A 5 -21.95 -2.58 2.92
N ILE A 6 -22.17 -1.46 2.24
CA ILE A 6 -21.20 -0.83 1.36
C ILE A 6 -20.86 0.54 1.92
N VAL A 7 -19.59 0.79 2.18
CA VAL A 7 -19.09 2.03 2.75
C VAL A 7 -17.95 2.60 1.91
N ASP A 8 -17.97 3.90 1.69
CA ASP A 8 -17.00 4.63 0.89
C ASP A 8 -16.21 5.59 1.77
N GLU A 9 -14.88 5.43 1.80
CA GLU A 9 -13.94 6.24 2.59
C GLU A 9 -14.38 6.47 4.05
N PRO A 10 -14.79 5.45 4.80
CA PRO A 10 -15.51 5.64 6.05
C PRO A 10 -14.64 6.16 7.20
N THR A 11 -13.33 6.03 7.12
CA THR A 11 -12.37 6.47 8.15
C THR A 11 -11.74 7.82 7.86
N ALA A 12 -12.03 8.41 6.70
CA ALA A 12 -11.49 9.70 6.31
C ALA A 12 -11.92 10.81 7.30
N GLY A 13 -10.95 11.55 7.81
CA GLY A 13 -11.21 12.67 8.73
C GLY A 13 -11.46 12.27 10.19
N LEU A 14 -11.43 10.98 10.54
CA LEU A 14 -11.52 10.53 11.92
C LEU A 14 -10.19 10.68 12.65
N ASP A 15 -10.25 11.04 13.94
CA ASP A 15 -9.08 10.94 14.79
C ASP A 15 -8.66 9.49 15.04
N PRO A 16 -7.45 9.20 15.52
CA PRO A 16 -6.97 7.83 15.71
C PRO A 16 -7.86 6.97 16.61
N ALA A 17 -8.45 7.55 17.66
CA ALA A 17 -9.31 6.81 18.58
C ALA A 17 -10.66 6.46 17.95
N GLU A 18 -11.26 7.42 17.25
CA GLU A 18 -12.51 7.21 16.50
C GLU A 18 -12.31 6.20 15.36
N ARG A 19 -11.19 6.31 14.62
CA ARG A 19 -10.84 5.36 13.57
C ARG A 19 -10.75 3.93 14.12
N ALA A 20 -10.03 3.73 15.21
CA ALA A 20 -9.91 2.41 15.83
C ALA A 20 -11.26 1.82 16.26
N ARG A 21 -12.13 2.63 16.87
CA ARG A 21 -13.48 2.20 17.26
C ARG A 21 -14.33 1.82 16.05
N PHE A 22 -14.22 2.60 14.97
CA PHE A 22 -14.99 2.35 13.76
C PHE A 22 -14.53 1.09 13.03
N LEU A 23 -13.22 0.84 12.93
CA LEU A 23 -12.67 -0.38 12.36
C LEU A 23 -13.09 -1.63 13.15
N ASN A 24 -13.09 -1.54 14.49
CA ASN A 24 -13.58 -2.62 15.34
C ASN A 24 -15.06 -2.91 15.09
N LEU A 25 -15.89 -1.85 14.96
CA LEU A 25 -17.32 -2.00 14.63
C LEU A 25 -17.52 -2.68 13.27
N LEU A 26 -16.74 -2.30 12.25
CA LEU A 26 -16.82 -2.94 10.93
C LEU A 26 -16.40 -4.41 10.99
N SER A 27 -15.38 -4.73 11.79
CA SER A 27 -14.94 -6.11 12.01
C SER A 27 -16.04 -6.98 12.63
N GLU A 28 -16.70 -6.47 13.68
CA GLU A 28 -17.85 -7.15 14.31
C GLU A 28 -19.02 -7.35 13.33
N LEU A 29 -19.34 -6.32 12.55
CA LEU A 29 -20.37 -6.43 11.51
C LEU A 29 -20.02 -7.45 10.43
N GLY A 30 -18.75 -7.58 10.10
CA GLY A 30 -18.23 -8.55 9.13
C GLY A 30 -18.43 -10.02 9.54
N GLU A 31 -18.63 -10.29 10.83
CA GLU A 31 -18.92 -11.67 11.30
C GLU A 31 -20.29 -12.19 10.85
N THR A 32 -21.24 -11.29 10.63
CA THR A 32 -22.64 -11.64 10.29
C THR A 32 -23.15 -11.05 8.99
N SER A 33 -22.38 -10.17 8.37
CA SER A 33 -22.74 -9.42 7.17
C SER A 33 -21.58 -9.35 6.19
N VAL A 34 -21.88 -9.21 4.91
CA VAL A 34 -20.86 -8.86 3.92
C VAL A 34 -20.62 -7.36 4.00
N VAL A 35 -19.35 -6.97 4.21
CA VAL A 35 -18.94 -5.56 4.23
C VAL A 35 -18.02 -5.30 3.05
N ILE A 36 -18.40 -4.36 2.19
CA ILE A 36 -17.57 -3.85 1.10
C ILE A 36 -17.11 -2.44 1.48
N LEU A 37 -15.81 -2.28 1.58
CA LEU A 37 -15.16 -1.04 1.96
C LEU A 37 -14.35 -0.50 0.79
N SER A 38 -14.60 0.74 0.37
CA SER A 38 -13.68 1.47 -0.51
C SER A 38 -12.85 2.46 0.32
N THR A 39 -11.55 2.47 0.11
CA THR A 39 -10.64 3.38 0.81
C THR A 39 -9.34 3.56 0.04
N HIS A 40 -8.69 4.72 0.21
CA HIS A 40 -7.31 4.97 -0.21
C HIS A 40 -6.32 4.78 0.96
N ILE A 41 -6.84 4.49 2.17
CA ILE A 41 -6.01 4.25 3.36
C ILE A 41 -5.61 2.78 3.40
N VAL A 42 -4.41 2.51 2.95
CA VAL A 42 -3.89 1.15 2.73
C VAL A 42 -3.82 0.34 4.03
N GLU A 43 -3.54 1.00 5.14
CA GLU A 43 -3.49 0.39 6.47
C GLU A 43 -4.83 -0.19 6.91
N ASP A 44 -5.96 0.50 6.59
CA ASP A 44 -7.30 0.00 6.91
C ASP A 44 -7.58 -1.34 6.19
N VAL A 45 -7.08 -1.48 4.95
CA VAL A 45 -7.23 -2.72 4.18
C VAL A 45 -6.45 -3.85 4.82
N THR A 46 -5.19 -3.59 5.21
CA THR A 46 -4.34 -4.60 5.84
C THR A 46 -4.90 -5.07 7.18
N ASP A 47 -5.45 -4.15 7.97
CA ASP A 47 -5.92 -4.43 9.32
C ASP A 47 -7.30 -5.11 9.34
N LEU A 48 -8.17 -4.78 8.39
CA LEU A 48 -9.58 -5.15 8.43
C LEU A 48 -9.98 -6.19 7.37
N CYS A 49 -9.37 -6.15 6.18
CA CYS A 49 -9.91 -6.88 5.03
C CYS A 49 -9.22 -8.24 4.83
N PRO A 50 -9.95 -9.36 4.89
CA PRO A 50 -9.39 -10.68 4.55
C PRO A 50 -9.09 -10.82 3.06
N THR A 51 -9.84 -10.09 2.21
CA THR A 51 -9.65 -10.04 0.75
C THR A 51 -9.77 -8.60 0.27
N MET A 52 -9.05 -8.29 -0.82
CA MET A 52 -9.03 -6.96 -1.39
C MET A 52 -9.00 -6.99 -2.91
N ALA A 53 -9.29 -5.84 -3.52
CA ALA A 53 -8.98 -5.55 -4.91
C ALA A 53 -8.26 -4.20 -4.99
N ILE A 54 -7.19 -4.14 -5.78
CA ILE A 54 -6.52 -2.88 -6.15
C ILE A 54 -7.09 -2.43 -7.48
N MET A 55 -7.57 -1.19 -7.53
CA MET A 55 -8.18 -0.60 -8.71
C MET A 55 -7.43 0.65 -9.15
N ASN A 56 -7.32 0.83 -10.45
CA ASN A 56 -6.80 2.07 -11.04
C ASN A 56 -7.46 2.33 -12.39
N LYS A 57 -7.93 3.55 -12.60
CA LYS A 57 -8.58 4.00 -13.85
C LYS A 57 -9.66 3.03 -14.36
N GLY A 58 -10.53 2.58 -13.47
CA GLY A 58 -11.63 1.68 -13.78
C GLY A 58 -11.25 0.23 -14.04
N LYS A 59 -10.00 -0.16 -13.80
CA LYS A 59 -9.51 -1.53 -13.96
C LYS A 59 -9.08 -2.12 -12.63
N VAL A 60 -9.34 -3.41 -12.44
CA VAL A 60 -8.83 -4.20 -11.31
C VAL A 60 -7.43 -4.70 -11.67
N LEU A 61 -6.43 -4.28 -10.90
CA LEU A 61 -5.03 -4.65 -11.11
C LEU A 61 -4.63 -5.92 -10.34
N LEU A 62 -5.23 -6.14 -9.20
CA LEU A 62 -4.95 -7.27 -8.31
C LEU A 62 -6.19 -7.57 -7.49
N THR A 63 -6.45 -8.85 -7.27
CA THR A 63 -7.41 -9.35 -6.28
C THR A 63 -6.75 -10.42 -5.44
N GLY A 64 -7.10 -10.53 -4.17
CA GLY A 64 -6.61 -11.57 -3.29
C GLY A 64 -6.49 -11.12 -1.84
N ARG A 65 -5.71 -11.86 -1.08
CA ARG A 65 -5.45 -11.55 0.33
C ARG A 65 -4.31 -10.53 0.45
N PRO A 66 -4.45 -9.48 1.27
CA PRO A 66 -3.38 -8.48 1.44
C PRO A 66 -2.04 -9.10 1.81
N MET A 67 -2.01 -10.04 2.74
CA MET A 67 -0.77 -10.66 3.20
C MET A 67 -0.08 -11.50 2.12
N ASP A 68 -0.83 -12.16 1.24
CA ASP A 68 -0.26 -12.92 0.12
C ASP A 68 0.38 -11.98 -0.89
N ALA A 69 -0.26 -10.86 -1.19
CA ALA A 69 0.28 -9.82 -2.08
C ALA A 69 1.57 -9.19 -1.52
N ILE A 70 1.62 -8.92 -0.22
CA ILE A 70 2.81 -8.42 0.47
C ILE A 70 3.94 -9.45 0.40
N ALA A 71 3.63 -10.74 0.62
CA ALA A 71 4.62 -11.81 0.57
C ALA A 71 5.29 -11.97 -0.81
N GLU A 72 4.61 -11.62 -1.89
CA GLU A 72 5.21 -11.62 -3.24
C GLU A 72 6.38 -10.63 -3.38
N LEU A 73 6.41 -9.57 -2.58
CA LEU A 73 7.49 -8.56 -2.57
C LEU A 73 8.60 -8.85 -1.54
N GLU A 74 8.49 -9.94 -0.81
CA GLU A 74 9.45 -10.29 0.24
C GLU A 74 10.87 -10.31 -0.32
N SER A 75 11.79 -9.69 0.40
CA SER A 75 13.21 -9.54 0.03
C SER A 75 13.51 -8.68 -1.21
N GLN A 76 12.52 -8.00 -1.78
CA GLN A 76 12.68 -7.22 -3.02
C GLN A 76 12.44 -5.71 -2.83
N VAL A 77 12.19 -5.25 -1.62
CA VAL A 77 12.00 -3.83 -1.32
C VAL A 77 13.20 -3.31 -0.51
N TRP A 78 13.77 -2.22 -1.01
CA TRP A 78 14.95 -1.59 -0.46
C TRP A 78 14.66 -0.12 -0.14
N ARG A 79 15.22 0.37 0.94
CA ARG A 79 15.05 1.75 1.42
C ARG A 79 16.38 2.48 1.46
N LYS A 80 16.37 3.74 1.08
CA LYS A 80 17.51 4.65 1.23
C LYS A 80 17.02 6.08 1.49
N GLN A 81 17.72 6.78 2.36
CA GLN A 81 17.61 8.24 2.47
C GLN A 81 18.55 8.87 1.46
N VAL A 82 18.06 9.81 0.68
CA VAL A 82 18.80 10.43 -0.43
C VAL A 82 18.68 11.96 -0.37
N GLU A 83 19.58 12.64 -1.08
CA GLU A 83 19.50 14.08 -1.26
C GLU A 83 18.42 14.45 -2.30
N LYS A 84 17.75 15.58 -2.11
CA LYS A 84 16.74 16.07 -3.07
C LYS A 84 17.28 16.22 -4.49
N SER A 85 18.55 16.63 -4.61
CA SER A 85 19.23 16.81 -5.90
C SER A 85 19.44 15.49 -6.67
N GLU A 86 19.46 14.34 -5.97
CA GLU A 86 19.70 13.03 -6.55
C GLU A 86 18.42 12.28 -6.93
N LEU A 87 17.24 12.75 -6.52
CA LEU A 87 15.96 12.06 -6.76
C LEU A 87 15.76 11.70 -8.23
N LYS A 88 16.03 12.62 -9.16
CA LYS A 88 15.87 12.35 -10.59
C LYS A 88 16.74 11.19 -11.09
N ARG A 89 17.96 11.07 -10.56
CA ARG A 89 18.83 9.95 -10.88
C ARG A 89 18.22 8.64 -10.42
N TYR A 90 17.74 8.58 -9.18
CA TYR A 90 17.11 7.37 -8.66
C TYR A 90 15.82 7.00 -9.39
N GLU A 91 15.02 7.98 -9.83
CA GLU A 91 13.85 7.75 -10.66
C GLU A 91 14.18 7.16 -12.03
N GLN A 92 15.32 7.55 -12.60
CA GLN A 92 15.77 7.07 -13.91
C GLN A 92 16.47 5.70 -13.85
N ASP A 93 17.30 5.50 -12.84
CA ASP A 93 18.18 4.33 -12.76
C ASP A 93 17.51 3.11 -12.09
N PHE A 94 16.48 3.33 -11.27
CA PHE A 94 15.86 2.28 -10.46
C PHE A 94 14.34 2.28 -10.59
N THR A 95 13.72 1.15 -10.20
CA THR A 95 12.26 1.06 -10.06
C THR A 95 11.83 1.65 -8.72
N LEU A 96 11.60 2.96 -8.70
CA LEU A 96 11.18 3.70 -7.53
C LEU A 96 9.71 3.40 -7.23
N LEU A 97 9.40 2.86 -6.05
CA LEU A 97 8.03 2.61 -5.62
C LEU A 97 7.41 3.85 -4.99
N SER A 98 8.08 4.43 -4.01
CA SER A 98 7.58 5.59 -3.30
C SER A 98 8.71 6.53 -2.88
N THR A 99 8.34 7.78 -2.63
CA THR A 99 9.22 8.80 -2.04
C THR A 99 8.45 9.49 -0.92
N ARG A 100 9.02 9.51 0.28
CA ARG A 100 8.48 10.22 1.44
C ARG A 100 9.51 11.19 1.99
N LEU A 101 9.06 12.35 2.44
CA LEU A 101 9.92 13.29 3.18
C LEU A 101 9.87 12.93 4.67
N VAL A 102 11.02 12.59 5.22
CA VAL A 102 11.20 12.32 6.65
C VAL A 102 12.18 13.35 7.19
N ALA A 103 11.72 14.20 8.09
CA ALA A 103 12.51 15.32 8.63
C ALA A 103 13.18 16.18 7.53
N GLY A 104 12.48 16.42 6.43
CA GLY A 104 12.93 17.23 5.30
C GLY A 104 13.84 16.51 4.29
N SER A 105 14.22 15.26 4.55
CA SER A 105 15.03 14.46 3.64
C SER A 105 14.20 13.39 2.93
N PRO A 106 14.36 13.20 1.62
CA PRO A 106 13.66 12.14 0.91
C PRO A 106 14.12 10.75 1.37
N VAL A 107 13.16 9.89 1.64
CA VAL A 107 13.35 8.45 1.84
C VAL A 107 12.65 7.74 0.71
N ILE A 108 13.38 6.93 -0.03
CA ILE A 108 12.86 6.21 -1.19
C ILE A 108 12.75 4.71 -0.92
N HIS A 109 11.71 4.10 -1.48
CA HIS A 109 11.59 2.65 -1.62
C HIS A 109 11.82 2.26 -3.07
N VAL A 110 12.66 1.26 -3.29
CA VAL A 110 13.02 0.74 -4.61
C VAL A 110 12.70 -0.75 -4.66
N PHE A 111 12.12 -1.17 -5.78
CA PHE A 111 11.88 -2.58 -6.07
C PHE A 111 13.05 -3.16 -6.86
N SER A 112 13.75 -4.14 -6.28
CA SER A 112 14.88 -4.82 -6.91
C SER A 112 15.11 -6.20 -6.29
N ALA A 113 15.43 -7.19 -7.11
CA ALA A 113 15.79 -8.52 -6.63
C ALA A 113 17.08 -8.48 -5.79
N ASP A 114 18.06 -7.68 -6.21
CA ASP A 114 19.34 -7.51 -5.53
C ASP A 114 19.47 -6.10 -4.95
N ARG A 115 20.43 -5.91 -4.04
CA ARG A 115 20.75 -4.58 -3.51
C ARG A 115 21.06 -3.62 -4.65
N PRO A 116 20.30 -2.52 -4.82
CA PRO A 116 20.48 -1.60 -5.95
C PRO A 116 21.84 -0.93 -5.99
N GLU A 117 22.31 -0.44 -4.85
CA GLU A 117 23.65 0.14 -4.66
C GLU A 117 23.99 0.22 -3.16
N VAL A 118 25.19 0.69 -2.85
CA VAL A 118 25.62 0.93 -1.46
C VAL A 118 24.71 1.95 -0.78
N GLY A 119 24.36 1.70 0.48
CA GLY A 119 23.50 2.56 1.29
C GLY A 119 22.03 2.15 1.28
N PHE A 120 21.61 1.24 0.41
CA PHE A 120 20.27 0.64 0.51
C PHE A 120 20.20 -0.42 1.60
N GLU A 121 19.12 -0.37 2.36
CA GLU A 121 18.76 -1.38 3.36
C GLU A 121 17.51 -2.13 2.89
N ARG A 122 17.54 -3.45 3.06
CA ARG A 122 16.35 -4.28 2.82
C ARG A 122 15.32 -4.00 3.89
N VAL A 123 14.08 -3.80 3.49
CA VAL A 123 12.95 -3.58 4.40
C VAL A 123 11.84 -4.57 4.13
N ALA A 124 11.03 -4.85 5.16
CA ALA A 124 9.81 -5.61 4.98
C ALA A 124 8.84 -4.82 4.11
N PRO A 125 8.28 -5.42 3.05
CA PRO A 125 7.29 -4.74 2.22
C PRO A 125 5.98 -4.53 2.98
N ASP A 126 5.25 -3.52 2.57
CA ASP A 126 3.88 -3.26 3.01
C ASP A 126 2.91 -3.23 1.83
N LEU A 127 1.62 -3.05 2.10
CA LEU A 127 0.62 -3.01 1.06
C LEU A 127 0.73 -1.77 0.16
N GLU A 128 1.30 -0.68 0.65
CA GLU A 128 1.59 0.51 -0.16
C GLU A 128 2.65 0.21 -1.22
N ASP A 129 3.69 -0.56 -0.87
CA ASP A 129 4.70 -1.03 -1.82
C ASP A 129 4.06 -1.90 -2.91
N VAL A 130 3.13 -2.81 -2.55
CA VAL A 130 2.35 -3.61 -3.50
C VAL A 130 1.56 -2.72 -4.44
N TYR A 131 0.84 -1.74 -3.91
CA TYR A 131 0.03 -0.81 -4.69
C TYR A 131 0.86 -0.10 -5.76
N PHE A 132 1.96 0.51 -5.38
CA PHE A 132 2.83 1.22 -6.32
C PHE A 132 3.53 0.28 -7.32
N GLN A 133 3.92 -0.90 -6.89
CA GLN A 133 4.49 -1.89 -7.77
C GLN A 133 3.50 -2.33 -8.86
N ARG A 134 2.25 -2.58 -8.50
CA ARG A 134 1.18 -2.94 -9.45
C ARG A 134 0.84 -1.78 -10.40
N LEU A 135 0.79 -0.55 -9.91
CA LEU A 135 0.60 0.63 -10.78
C LEU A 135 1.70 0.73 -11.84
N ARG A 136 2.95 0.50 -11.47
CA ARG A 136 4.09 0.56 -12.39
C ARG A 136 4.06 -0.57 -13.42
N GLN A 137 3.76 -1.78 -13.00
CA GLN A 137 3.59 -2.91 -13.93
C GLN A 137 2.51 -2.63 -14.96
N HIS A 138 1.37 -2.10 -14.53
CA HIS A 138 0.26 -1.77 -15.41
C HIS A 138 0.60 -0.63 -16.40
N ALA A 139 1.32 0.39 -15.95
CA ALA A 139 1.78 1.50 -16.79
C ALA A 139 2.76 1.03 -17.87
N LYS A 140 3.63 0.05 -17.58
CA LYS A 140 4.58 -0.54 -18.54
C LYS A 140 3.88 -1.44 -19.56
N ALA A 141 2.77 -2.09 -19.19
CA ALA A 141 2.01 -2.98 -20.06
C ALA A 141 1.01 -2.24 -20.99
N ALA A 142 0.76 -0.96 -20.73
CA ALA A 142 -0.16 -0.11 -21.51
C ALA A 142 0.51 0.52 -22.72
#